data_aa0d9ae87b137fecde36797ed5395ab7
#
_entry.id   aa0d9ae87b137fecde36797ed5395ab7
#
_cell.length_a   1.000
_cell.length_b   1.000
_cell.length_c   1.000
_cell.angle_alpha   90.00
_cell.angle_beta   90.00
_cell.angle_gamma   90.00
#
_symmetry.space_group_name_H-M   'P 1'
#
loop_
_entity.id
_entity.type
_entity.pdbx_description
1 polymer ?
#
loop_
_entity_poly.entity_id
_entity_poly.type
_entity_poly.pdbx_seq_one_letter_code
_entity_poly.pdbx_strand_id
1 'polypeptide(L)'
;SGTVGATTIDVTALMEHSIRKCGVLVTSIGGEEQNQIRENLFLWLTDLANDGVNLFCVLKQNIALNPGQSAYTMPAYTVDLLKALYRKMTFPAGTTSSPSGLVTQIDFGGSFQQVSSVGMTMNAGTNNLVIESSSDGATWGNAAIVPTFTSTLGQLVWYDTEPEPTREFWRVRETVAVSSNVTAVQWGVNPYEITMAPLSRDSYLNLPNKEALGTGLQYWFDKQIQPVIRIWQVPNDATAQVVAWTHVHIQDVGSLTNTLAIPTRWYQATIFGLAQLICPELPADKIPPGRQEWLDAQAKFYLERAKDGERDGSPTRIIPNLRPYTR
;
A
#
# COMPACT_ATOMS: atom_id res chain seq x y z
N SER A 1 13.63 21.82 19.63
CA SER A 1 13.89 20.39 19.37
C SER A 1 13.13 20.00 18.10
N GLY A 2 13.87 19.59 17.05
CA GLY A 2 13.27 19.12 15.80
C GLY A 2 12.58 17.78 16.00
N THR A 3 11.51 17.53 15.24
CA THR A 3 10.79 16.25 15.24
C THR A 3 11.61 15.25 14.43
N VAL A 4 12.01 14.13 15.02
CA VAL A 4 12.73 13.06 14.31
C VAL A 4 11.82 12.50 13.21
N GLY A 5 12.33 12.43 11.97
CA GLY A 5 11.58 11.91 10.82
C GLY A 5 10.82 12.97 9.99
N ALA A 6 10.87 14.24 10.35
CA ALA A 6 10.23 15.32 9.59
C ALA A 6 11.05 15.82 8.38
N THR A 7 12.33 15.42 8.28
CA THR A 7 13.18 15.83 7.16
C THR A 7 12.95 14.94 5.95
N THR A 8 12.36 15.50 4.91
CA THR A 8 12.18 14.87 3.61
C THR A 8 13.12 15.51 2.59
N ILE A 9 13.60 14.71 1.63
CA ILE A 9 14.42 15.19 0.52
C ILE A 9 13.57 15.07 -0.74
N ASP A 10 13.43 16.16 -1.49
CA ASP A 10 12.78 16.14 -2.79
C ASP A 10 13.69 15.52 -3.86
N VAL A 11 13.11 15.21 -5.01
CA VAL A 11 13.83 14.61 -6.14
C VAL A 11 14.99 15.49 -6.60
N THR A 12 14.80 16.81 -6.66
CA THR A 12 15.83 17.77 -7.07
C THR A 12 17.02 17.72 -6.13
N ALA A 13 16.80 17.81 -4.83
CA ALA A 13 17.87 17.74 -3.84
C ALA A 13 18.61 16.39 -3.87
N LEU A 14 17.89 15.28 -4.09
CA LEU A 14 18.51 13.96 -4.22
C LEU A 14 19.41 13.88 -5.46
N MET A 15 18.93 14.37 -6.61
CA MET A 15 19.71 14.44 -7.84
C MET A 15 20.95 15.30 -7.65
N GLU A 16 20.82 16.50 -7.06
CA GLU A 16 21.96 17.38 -6.77
C GLU A 16 23.01 16.72 -5.88
N HIS A 17 22.56 16.00 -4.84
CA HIS A 17 23.48 15.25 -3.99
C HIS A 17 24.23 14.17 -4.77
N SER A 18 23.55 13.45 -5.68
CA SER A 18 24.16 12.42 -6.51
C SER A 18 25.21 13.01 -7.47
N ILE A 19 24.90 14.13 -8.12
CA ILE A 19 25.82 14.87 -9.01
C ILE A 19 27.09 15.30 -8.23
N ARG A 20 26.92 15.87 -7.04
CA ARG A 20 28.06 16.23 -6.18
C ARG A 20 28.91 15.02 -5.79
N LYS A 21 28.32 13.82 -5.65
CA LYS A 21 29.07 12.58 -5.41
C LYS A 21 29.92 12.18 -6.63
N CYS A 22 29.49 12.47 -7.83
CA CYS A 22 30.30 12.30 -9.04
C CYS A 22 31.50 13.27 -9.10
N GLY A 23 31.52 14.31 -8.28
CA GLY A 23 32.57 15.34 -8.28
C GLY A 23 32.30 16.49 -9.24
N VAL A 24 31.09 16.62 -9.75
CA VAL A 24 30.65 17.61 -10.73
C VAL A 24 29.86 18.73 -10.04
N LEU A 25 30.00 19.96 -10.51
CA LEU A 25 29.23 21.09 -10.03
C LEU A 25 27.81 21.04 -10.63
N VAL A 26 26.79 21.14 -9.81
CA VAL A 26 25.37 21.12 -10.25
C VAL A 26 25.07 22.18 -11.29
N THR A 27 25.68 23.37 -11.15
CA THR A 27 25.51 24.49 -12.10
C THR A 27 26.09 24.24 -13.49
N SER A 28 26.91 23.20 -13.65
CA SER A 28 27.51 22.85 -14.95
C SER A 28 26.67 21.84 -15.75
N ILE A 29 25.49 21.46 -15.24
CA ILE A 29 24.58 20.46 -15.81
C ILE A 29 23.41 21.16 -16.50
N GLY A 30 23.20 20.86 -17.78
CA GLY A 30 22.11 21.40 -18.58
C GLY A 30 20.76 20.72 -18.30
N GLY A 31 19.68 21.30 -18.83
CA GLY A 31 18.32 20.77 -18.62
C GLY A 31 18.12 19.37 -19.24
N GLU A 32 18.78 19.05 -20.33
CA GLU A 32 18.72 17.73 -20.97
C GLU A 32 19.40 16.67 -20.09
N GLU A 33 20.57 16.96 -19.55
CA GLU A 33 21.27 16.10 -18.61
C GLU A 33 20.46 15.87 -17.33
N GLN A 34 19.75 16.90 -16.83
CA GLN A 34 18.85 16.74 -15.67
C GLN A 34 17.70 15.75 -15.95
N ASN A 35 17.13 15.77 -17.17
CA ASN A 35 16.11 14.82 -17.54
C ASN A 35 16.65 13.38 -17.60
N GLN A 36 17.85 13.18 -18.15
CA GLN A 36 18.52 11.88 -18.17
C GLN A 36 18.79 11.36 -16.75
N ILE A 37 19.25 12.22 -15.84
CA ILE A 37 19.46 11.87 -14.43
C ILE A 37 18.15 11.44 -13.77
N ARG A 38 17.04 12.11 -14.06
CA ARG A 38 15.72 11.72 -13.55
C ARG A 38 15.28 10.36 -14.09
N GLU A 39 15.51 10.10 -15.37
CA GLU A 39 15.22 8.78 -15.97
C GLU A 39 16.07 7.68 -15.34
N ASN A 40 17.35 7.92 -15.10
CA ASN A 40 18.22 6.99 -14.39
C ASN A 40 17.76 6.74 -12.94
N LEU A 41 17.24 7.75 -12.25
CA LEU A 41 16.64 7.57 -10.93
C LEU A 41 15.43 6.63 -11.00
N PHE A 42 14.57 6.83 -11.99
CA PHE A 42 13.41 5.95 -12.20
C PHE A 42 13.85 4.51 -12.49
N LEU A 43 14.84 4.30 -13.36
CA LEU A 43 15.39 2.98 -13.67
C LEU A 43 15.99 2.31 -12.43
N TRP A 44 16.75 3.05 -11.62
CA TRP A 44 17.31 2.54 -10.38
C TRP A 44 16.24 2.11 -9.38
N LEU A 45 15.17 2.90 -9.22
CA LEU A 45 14.04 2.56 -8.35
C LEU A 45 13.28 1.33 -8.84
N THR A 46 13.14 1.18 -10.16
CA THR A 46 12.51 0.01 -10.77
C THR A 46 13.35 -1.25 -10.56
N ASP A 47 14.67 -1.14 -10.72
CA ASP A 47 15.59 -2.24 -10.49
C ASP A 47 15.61 -2.67 -9.01
N LEU A 48 15.58 -1.71 -8.11
CA LEU A 48 15.48 -1.98 -6.67
C LEU A 48 14.21 -2.77 -6.31
N ALA A 49 13.09 -2.53 -7.00
CA ALA A 49 11.85 -3.28 -6.80
C ALA A 49 11.98 -4.74 -7.30
N ASN A 50 12.87 -5.01 -8.26
CA ASN A 50 13.14 -6.36 -8.76
C ASN A 50 14.16 -7.13 -7.91
N ASP A 51 14.96 -6.45 -7.11
CA ASP A 51 16.04 -7.03 -6.30
C ASP A 51 15.55 -7.65 -4.96
N GLY A 52 14.25 -7.78 -4.80
CA GLY A 52 13.61 -8.42 -3.64
C GLY A 52 12.51 -7.57 -3.01
N VAL A 53 11.91 -8.12 -1.96
CA VAL A 53 10.81 -7.45 -1.25
C VAL A 53 11.41 -6.50 -0.21
N ASN A 54 11.24 -5.21 -0.44
CA ASN A 54 11.56 -4.19 0.55
C ASN A 54 10.34 -3.98 1.46
N LEU A 55 10.51 -4.03 2.78
CA LEU A 55 9.41 -3.97 3.75
C LEU A 55 8.57 -2.69 3.63
N PHE A 56 9.18 -1.57 3.27
CA PHE A 56 8.47 -0.31 3.05
C PHE A 56 7.63 -0.29 1.76
N CYS A 57 7.83 -1.26 0.85
CA CYS A 57 7.03 -1.46 -0.36
C CYS A 57 5.91 -2.48 -0.15
N VAL A 58 5.69 -2.95 1.08
CA VAL A 58 4.61 -3.88 1.41
C VAL A 58 3.40 -3.08 1.86
N LEU A 59 2.33 -3.12 1.08
CA LEU A 59 1.08 -2.44 1.40
C LEU A 59 -0.03 -3.44 1.69
N LYS A 60 -0.85 -3.10 2.67
CA LYS A 60 -2.10 -3.79 2.96
C LYS A 60 -3.21 -3.17 2.11
N GLN A 61 -3.93 -3.99 1.36
CA GLN A 61 -5.06 -3.59 0.53
C GLN A 61 -6.30 -4.40 0.89
N ASN A 62 -7.44 -3.75 1.02
CA ASN A 62 -8.72 -4.39 1.27
C ASN A 62 -9.53 -4.39 -0.04
N ILE A 63 -9.87 -5.59 -0.51
CA ILE A 63 -10.63 -5.79 -1.75
C ILE A 63 -12.03 -6.22 -1.36
N ALA A 64 -13.03 -5.38 -1.67
CA ALA A 64 -14.43 -5.73 -1.49
C ALA A 64 -14.82 -6.87 -2.44
N LEU A 65 -15.47 -7.89 -1.90
CA LEU A 65 -15.94 -9.02 -2.69
C LEU A 65 -17.39 -8.79 -3.15
N ASN A 66 -17.63 -9.01 -4.43
CA ASN A 66 -18.96 -8.97 -5.01
C ASN A 66 -19.44 -10.40 -5.30
N PRO A 67 -20.66 -10.78 -4.90
CA PRO A 67 -21.22 -12.07 -5.24
C PRO A 67 -21.21 -12.32 -6.74
N GLY A 68 -20.73 -13.50 -7.16
CA GLY A 68 -20.64 -13.88 -8.57
C GLY A 68 -19.42 -13.31 -9.33
N GLN A 69 -18.57 -12.52 -8.71
CA GLN A 69 -17.36 -12.00 -9.33
C GLN A 69 -16.12 -12.80 -8.88
N SER A 70 -15.37 -13.35 -9.83
CA SER A 70 -14.16 -14.14 -9.56
C SER A 70 -12.86 -13.36 -9.77
N ALA A 71 -12.88 -12.25 -10.51
CA ALA A 71 -11.68 -11.51 -10.90
C ALA A 71 -11.75 -10.06 -10.39
N TYR A 72 -10.69 -9.63 -9.71
CA TYR A 72 -10.56 -8.30 -9.15
C TYR A 72 -9.26 -7.67 -9.61
N THR A 73 -9.38 -6.49 -10.22
CA THR A 73 -8.22 -5.73 -10.70
C THR A 73 -7.48 -5.11 -9.52
N MET A 74 -6.17 -5.30 -9.50
CA MET A 74 -5.27 -4.68 -8.52
C MET A 74 -4.70 -3.38 -9.09
N PRO A 75 -4.21 -2.47 -8.26
CA PRO A 75 -3.49 -1.29 -8.74
C PRO A 75 -2.31 -1.68 -9.65
N ALA A 76 -2.08 -0.92 -10.73
CA ALA A 76 -1.04 -1.22 -11.72
C ALA A 76 0.39 -1.25 -11.13
N TYR A 77 0.60 -0.55 -10.01
CA TYR A 77 1.86 -0.56 -9.29
C TYR A 77 2.09 -1.83 -8.42
N THR A 78 1.17 -2.79 -8.42
CA THR A 78 1.31 -4.04 -7.65
C THR A 78 2.23 -5.01 -8.40
N VAL A 79 3.37 -5.34 -7.78
CA VAL A 79 4.38 -6.27 -8.35
C VAL A 79 4.04 -7.71 -8.01
N ASP A 80 3.71 -7.96 -6.73
CA ASP A 80 3.42 -9.31 -6.24
C ASP A 80 2.41 -9.30 -5.10
N LEU A 81 1.77 -10.44 -4.90
CA LEU A 81 0.85 -10.71 -3.81
C LEU A 81 1.52 -11.68 -2.82
N LEU A 82 1.97 -11.13 -1.69
CA LEU A 82 2.71 -11.88 -0.68
C LEU A 82 1.82 -12.79 0.15
N LYS A 83 0.63 -12.28 0.51
CA LYS A 83 -0.36 -13.00 1.32
C LYS A 83 -1.76 -12.48 1.04
N ALA A 84 -2.72 -13.38 0.97
CA ALA A 84 -4.13 -13.04 0.93
C ALA A 84 -4.89 -13.73 2.06
N LEU A 85 -5.79 -12.98 2.69
CA LEU A 85 -6.67 -13.46 3.75
C LEU A 85 -8.11 -13.19 3.33
N TYR A 86 -8.95 -14.20 3.43
CA TYR A 86 -10.40 -14.01 3.34
C TYR A 86 -10.88 -13.53 4.70
N ARG A 87 -11.46 -12.33 4.76
CA ARG A 87 -11.95 -11.74 6.00
C ARG A 87 -13.47 -11.69 5.98
N LYS A 88 -14.06 -12.18 7.07
CA LYS A 88 -15.48 -12.07 7.36
C LYS A 88 -15.66 -11.29 8.66
N MET A 89 -16.68 -10.43 8.71
CA MET A 89 -16.97 -9.59 9.87
C MET A 89 -18.41 -9.77 10.32
N THR A 90 -18.68 -9.37 11.56
CA THR A 90 -20.02 -9.22 12.09
C THR A 90 -20.44 -7.77 11.97
N PHE A 91 -21.72 -7.53 11.70
CA PHE A 91 -22.30 -6.18 11.58
C PHE A 91 -23.31 -6.00 12.70
N PRO A 92 -22.92 -5.34 13.82
CA PRO A 92 -23.82 -5.13 14.92
C PRO A 92 -24.96 -4.18 14.53
N ALA A 93 -26.13 -4.42 15.09
CA ALA A 93 -27.24 -3.50 14.94
C ALA A 93 -26.96 -2.18 15.69
N GLY A 94 -27.40 -1.07 15.11
CA GLY A 94 -27.31 0.25 15.71
C GLY A 94 -28.24 1.23 15.01
N THR A 95 -28.44 2.39 15.60
CA THR A 95 -29.24 3.45 15.01
C THR A 95 -28.36 4.31 14.11
N THR A 96 -28.59 4.24 12.80
CA THR A 96 -27.87 5.07 11.84
C THR A 96 -28.57 6.41 11.68
N SER A 97 -27.82 7.48 11.71
CA SER A 97 -28.30 8.85 11.47
C SER A 97 -27.33 9.62 10.57
N SER A 98 -27.85 10.64 9.92
CA SER A 98 -27.06 11.57 9.11
C SER A 98 -27.30 12.99 9.64
N PRO A 99 -26.56 13.40 10.70
CA PRO A 99 -26.77 14.72 11.34
C PRO A 99 -26.53 15.89 10.38
N SER A 100 -25.75 15.68 9.35
CA SER A 100 -25.61 16.62 8.23
C SER A 100 -25.43 15.80 6.94
N GLY A 101 -25.65 16.42 5.78
CA GLY A 101 -25.46 15.73 4.48
C GLY A 101 -24.05 15.19 4.25
N LEU A 102 -23.07 15.54 5.09
CA LEU A 102 -21.66 15.13 4.99
C LEU A 102 -21.26 14.11 6.07
N VAL A 103 -22.18 13.66 6.91
CA VAL A 103 -21.90 12.78 8.03
C VAL A 103 -22.88 11.62 8.06
N THR A 104 -22.34 10.39 8.09
CA THR A 104 -23.10 9.18 8.42
C THR A 104 -22.59 8.63 9.74
N GLN A 105 -23.45 8.56 10.72
CA GLN A 105 -23.15 8.17 12.10
C GLN A 105 -23.96 6.92 12.50
N ILE A 106 -23.38 6.09 13.35
CA ILE A 106 -24.06 5.00 14.04
C ILE A 106 -23.95 5.19 15.55
N ASP A 107 -25.03 4.86 16.25
CA ASP A 107 -25.14 4.75 17.71
C ASP A 107 -25.47 3.28 18.03
N PHE A 108 -24.64 2.63 18.81
CA PHE A 108 -24.84 1.23 19.21
C PHE A 108 -25.71 1.08 20.48
N GLY A 109 -26.32 2.15 20.94
CA GLY A 109 -27.36 2.11 21.98
C GLY A 109 -26.86 1.62 23.34
N GLY A 110 -25.77 2.18 23.85
CA GLY A 110 -25.13 1.77 25.10
C GLY A 110 -24.18 0.58 24.98
N SER A 111 -24.05 -0.02 23.77
CA SER A 111 -23.10 -1.08 23.52
C SER A 111 -21.80 -0.50 22.97
N PHE A 112 -20.69 -0.74 23.64
CA PHE A 112 -19.37 -0.32 23.17
C PHE A 112 -18.81 -1.35 22.17
N GLN A 113 -18.59 -0.94 20.93
CA GLN A 113 -18.08 -1.78 19.85
C GLN A 113 -16.69 -1.33 19.42
N GLN A 114 -15.80 -2.30 19.15
CA GLN A 114 -14.55 -2.05 18.48
C GLN A 114 -14.77 -2.28 16.98
N VAL A 115 -15.02 -1.20 16.25
CA VAL A 115 -15.11 -1.26 14.78
C VAL A 115 -13.71 -1.47 14.24
N SER A 116 -13.51 -2.55 13.49
CA SER A 116 -12.21 -2.92 12.94
C SER A 116 -12.06 -2.51 11.47
N SER A 117 -13.18 -2.38 10.76
CA SER A 117 -13.19 -2.00 9.36
C SER A 117 -14.53 -1.34 9.00
N VAL A 118 -14.48 -0.32 8.17
CA VAL A 118 -15.66 0.43 7.72
C VAL A 118 -15.78 0.27 6.20
N GLY A 119 -16.90 -0.30 5.76
CA GLY A 119 -17.27 -0.40 4.36
C GLY A 119 -18.16 0.77 3.95
N MET A 120 -17.83 1.42 2.84
CA MET A 120 -18.57 2.57 2.34
C MET A 120 -18.97 2.33 0.89
N THR A 121 -20.25 2.47 0.59
CA THR A 121 -20.73 2.49 -0.80
C THR A 121 -20.76 3.94 -1.27
N MET A 122 -20.19 4.19 -2.46
CA MET A 122 -19.88 5.53 -2.95
C MET A 122 -20.68 5.91 -4.18
N ASN A 123 -20.98 7.21 -4.31
CA ASN A 123 -21.28 7.85 -5.59
C ASN A 123 -19.98 8.12 -6.37
N ALA A 124 -20.11 8.46 -7.65
CA ALA A 124 -18.96 8.94 -8.42
C ALA A 124 -18.51 10.31 -7.92
N GLY A 125 -17.22 10.46 -7.64
CA GLY A 125 -16.66 11.73 -7.18
C GLY A 125 -15.34 11.62 -6.47
N THR A 126 -14.77 12.76 -6.10
CA THR A 126 -13.55 12.84 -5.29
C THR A 126 -13.93 12.84 -3.82
N ASN A 127 -13.29 12.00 -3.04
CA ASN A 127 -13.60 11.75 -1.64
C ASN A 127 -12.47 12.21 -0.73
N ASN A 128 -12.82 12.93 0.33
CA ASN A 128 -11.93 13.33 1.42
C ASN A 128 -12.60 12.96 2.73
N LEU A 129 -12.32 11.76 3.23
CA LEU A 129 -13.07 11.12 4.30
C LEU A 129 -12.23 10.96 5.56
N VAL A 130 -12.88 11.07 6.70
CA VAL A 130 -12.34 10.73 8.02
C VAL A 130 -13.31 9.80 8.72
N ILE A 131 -12.79 8.73 9.30
CA ILE A 131 -13.53 7.82 10.19
C ILE A 131 -13.23 8.27 11.62
N GLU A 132 -14.25 8.56 12.39
CA GLU A 132 -14.13 9.09 13.75
C GLU A 132 -14.92 8.23 14.73
N SER A 133 -14.45 8.17 15.97
CA SER A 133 -15.09 7.46 17.07
C SER A 133 -15.33 8.36 18.26
N SER A 134 -16.34 8.05 19.09
CA SER A 134 -16.68 8.80 20.29
C SER A 134 -17.30 7.89 21.36
N SER A 135 -17.05 8.20 22.63
CA SER A 135 -17.68 7.55 23.76
C SER A 135 -18.94 8.26 24.26
N ASP A 136 -19.15 9.52 23.87
CA ASP A 136 -20.21 10.40 24.38
C ASP A 136 -21.07 11.01 23.26
N GLY A 137 -20.75 10.74 21.99
CA GLY A 137 -21.42 11.32 20.83
C GLY A 137 -21.15 12.83 20.62
N ALA A 138 -20.39 13.46 21.49
CA ALA A 138 -20.07 14.88 21.46
C ALA A 138 -18.61 15.17 21.11
N THR A 139 -17.68 14.46 21.75
CA THR A 139 -16.24 14.58 21.52
C THR A 139 -15.74 13.47 20.59
N TRP A 140 -15.20 13.85 19.43
CA TRP A 140 -14.81 12.94 18.36
C TRP A 140 -13.31 12.87 18.18
N GLY A 141 -12.77 11.65 18.09
CA GLY A 141 -11.38 11.37 17.75
C GLY A 141 -11.27 10.67 16.39
N ASN A 142 -10.18 10.91 15.67
CA ASN A 142 -9.92 10.24 14.41
C ASN A 142 -9.53 8.77 14.66
N ALA A 143 -10.31 7.83 14.13
CA ALA A 143 -10.01 6.40 14.11
C ALA A 143 -9.25 5.99 12.84
N ALA A 144 -9.52 6.66 11.71
CA ALA A 144 -8.75 6.51 10.48
C ALA A 144 -8.90 7.74 9.58
N ILE A 145 -7.84 8.08 8.85
CA ILE A 145 -7.86 9.08 7.77
C ILE A 145 -7.80 8.31 6.46
N VAL A 146 -8.85 8.47 5.64
CA VAL A 146 -8.94 7.84 4.33
C VAL A 146 -8.17 8.70 3.32
N PRO A 147 -7.17 8.15 2.60
CA PRO A 147 -6.49 8.90 1.55
C PRO A 147 -7.49 9.38 0.50
N THR A 148 -7.27 10.58 -0.04
CA THR A 148 -8.11 11.13 -1.12
C THR A 148 -8.11 10.21 -2.34
N PHE A 149 -9.28 9.87 -2.84
CA PHE A 149 -9.44 9.03 -4.02
C PHE A 149 -10.67 9.42 -4.84
N THR A 150 -10.69 9.01 -6.11
CA THR A 150 -11.87 9.15 -6.97
C THR A 150 -12.64 7.84 -7.02
N SER A 151 -13.93 7.89 -6.70
CA SER A 151 -14.83 6.75 -6.69
C SER A 151 -15.72 6.69 -7.93
N THR A 152 -16.23 5.50 -8.23
CA THR A 152 -17.27 5.24 -9.22
C THR A 152 -18.60 4.94 -8.52
N LEU A 153 -19.71 5.15 -9.24
CA LEU A 153 -21.06 4.90 -8.71
C LEU A 153 -21.22 3.42 -8.27
N GLY A 154 -21.68 3.23 -7.03
CA GLY A 154 -21.90 1.92 -6.43
C GLY A 154 -20.63 1.19 -5.99
N GLN A 155 -19.47 1.83 -6.10
CA GLN A 155 -18.22 1.27 -5.59
C GLN A 155 -18.30 1.06 -4.08
N LEU A 156 -18.00 -0.15 -3.63
CA LEU A 156 -17.79 -0.48 -2.22
C LEU A 156 -16.30 -0.47 -1.92
N VAL A 157 -15.90 0.30 -0.91
CA VAL A 157 -14.52 0.38 -0.42
C VAL A 157 -14.47 0.05 1.06
N TRP A 158 -13.40 -0.60 1.48
CA TRP A 158 -13.16 -0.98 2.87
C TRP A 158 -11.91 -0.31 3.41
N TYR A 159 -12.04 0.30 4.59
CA TYR A 159 -10.93 0.88 5.32
C TYR A 159 -10.87 0.30 6.73
N ASP A 160 -9.67 -0.11 7.13
CA ASP A 160 -9.42 -0.54 8.49
C ASP A 160 -9.26 0.68 9.39
N THR A 161 -9.81 0.58 10.58
CA THR A 161 -9.54 1.52 11.64
C THR A 161 -8.24 1.13 12.34
N GLU A 162 -7.51 2.10 12.85
CA GLU A 162 -6.43 1.83 13.80
C GLU A 162 -6.99 1.10 15.02
N PRO A 163 -6.14 0.41 15.82
CA PRO A 163 -6.58 -0.26 17.04
C PRO A 163 -7.19 0.75 18.01
N GLU A 164 -8.47 1.02 17.84
CA GLU A 164 -9.24 1.91 18.66
C GLU A 164 -9.85 1.15 19.85
N PRO A 165 -9.99 1.79 21.02
CA PRO A 165 -10.78 1.22 22.09
C PRO A 165 -12.24 1.07 21.66
N THR A 166 -12.98 0.24 22.40
CA THR A 166 -14.42 0.13 22.17
C THR A 166 -15.12 1.48 22.37
N ARG A 167 -15.99 1.85 21.42
CA ARG A 167 -16.76 3.10 21.42
C ARG A 167 -18.22 2.83 21.14
N GLU A 168 -19.09 3.69 21.68
CA GLU A 168 -20.52 3.63 21.44
C GLU A 168 -20.90 4.27 20.09
N PHE A 169 -20.24 5.38 19.75
CA PHE A 169 -20.55 6.17 18.56
C PHE A 169 -19.42 6.12 17.55
N TRP A 170 -19.79 5.94 16.29
CA TRP A 170 -18.87 5.96 15.16
C TRP A 170 -19.47 6.77 14.01
N ARG A 171 -18.63 7.46 13.24
CA ARG A 171 -19.09 8.19 12.06
C ARG A 171 -18.06 8.22 10.96
N VAL A 172 -18.57 8.32 9.72
CA VAL A 172 -17.81 8.73 8.54
C VAL A 172 -18.18 10.17 8.22
N ARG A 173 -17.19 11.01 8.07
CA ARG A 173 -17.38 12.43 7.77
C ARG A 173 -16.57 12.84 6.54
N GLU A 174 -17.22 13.50 5.57
CA GLU A 174 -16.55 14.19 4.48
C GLU A 174 -16.04 15.54 4.94
N THR A 175 -14.76 15.86 4.64
CA THR A 175 -14.10 17.07 5.16
C THR A 175 -14.18 18.26 4.20
N VAL A 176 -14.38 18.03 2.91
CA VAL A 176 -14.27 19.07 1.86
C VAL A 176 -15.46 19.09 0.88
N ALA A 177 -16.30 18.06 0.84
CA ALA A 177 -17.40 17.96 -0.12
C ALA A 177 -18.55 18.94 0.17
N VAL A 178 -19.23 19.39 -0.88
CA VAL A 178 -20.47 20.17 -0.79
C VAL A 178 -21.67 19.24 -0.56
N SER A 179 -21.57 18.00 -1.06
CA SER A 179 -22.57 16.94 -0.87
C SER A 179 -21.85 15.62 -0.64
N SER A 180 -22.44 14.74 0.18
CA SER A 180 -21.84 13.44 0.49
C SER A 180 -21.79 12.53 -0.74
N ASN A 181 -20.62 11.97 -0.99
CA ASN A 181 -20.45 10.88 -1.94
C ASN A 181 -20.72 9.50 -1.31
N VAL A 182 -20.83 9.41 0.01
CA VAL A 182 -21.13 8.19 0.75
C VAL A 182 -22.63 7.93 0.75
N THR A 183 -23.07 6.81 0.19
CA THR A 183 -24.50 6.45 0.10
C THR A 183 -24.92 5.43 1.15
N ALA A 184 -24.00 4.56 1.58
CA ALA A 184 -24.24 3.61 2.67
C ALA A 184 -22.94 3.31 3.40
N VAL A 185 -23.04 2.99 4.69
CA VAL A 185 -21.90 2.62 5.53
C VAL A 185 -22.20 1.29 6.23
N GLN A 186 -21.20 0.42 6.28
CA GLN A 186 -21.21 -0.85 6.99
C GLN A 186 -20.12 -0.83 8.08
N TRP A 187 -20.49 -1.18 9.31
CA TRP A 187 -19.62 -1.14 10.47
C TRP A 187 -19.21 -2.55 10.89
N GLY A 188 -18.01 -2.96 10.47
CA GLY A 188 -17.50 -4.32 10.70
C GLY A 188 -16.77 -4.44 12.04
N VAL A 189 -17.20 -5.41 12.84
CA VAL A 189 -16.57 -5.78 14.12
C VAL A 189 -16.18 -7.25 14.12
N ASN A 190 -15.30 -7.66 15.06
CA ASN A 190 -14.88 -9.03 15.24
C ASN A 190 -14.41 -9.72 13.93
N PRO A 191 -13.36 -9.20 13.27
CA PRO A 191 -12.88 -9.77 12.03
C PRO A 191 -12.38 -11.21 12.26
N TYR A 192 -12.87 -12.12 11.40
CA TYR A 192 -12.38 -13.49 11.33
C TYR A 192 -11.64 -13.67 10.00
N GLU A 193 -10.37 -14.02 10.05
CA GLU A 193 -9.49 -14.13 8.90
C GLU A 193 -9.06 -15.57 8.63
N ILE A 194 -9.21 -16.00 7.39
CA ILE A 194 -8.76 -17.31 6.91
C ILE A 194 -7.68 -17.07 5.84
N THR A 195 -6.53 -17.71 5.99
CA THR A 195 -5.47 -17.66 4.98
C THR A 195 -5.94 -18.33 3.69
N MET A 196 -5.86 -17.60 2.59
CA MET A 196 -6.14 -18.12 1.26
C MET A 196 -4.92 -18.85 0.69
N ALA A 197 -5.15 -19.96 0.01
CA ALA A 197 -4.07 -20.73 -0.63
C ALA A 197 -3.79 -20.23 -2.05
N PRO A 198 -2.52 -19.91 -2.40
CA PRO A 198 -2.17 -19.53 -3.76
C PRO A 198 -2.27 -20.74 -4.71
N LEU A 199 -2.79 -20.51 -5.89
CA LEU A 199 -2.81 -21.46 -7.00
C LEU A 199 -1.77 -21.05 -8.05
N SER A 200 -1.10 -22.04 -8.66
CA SER A 200 -0.34 -21.79 -9.87
C SER A 200 -1.29 -21.51 -11.05
N ARG A 201 -0.78 -20.89 -12.11
CA ARG A 201 -1.54 -20.68 -13.33
C ARG A 201 -2.15 -21.99 -13.86
N ASP A 202 -1.33 -23.05 -13.92
CA ASP A 202 -1.78 -24.34 -14.45
C ASP A 202 -2.82 -24.99 -13.56
N SER A 203 -2.66 -24.91 -12.23
CA SER A 203 -3.65 -25.39 -11.27
C SER A 203 -4.99 -24.67 -11.43
N TYR A 204 -4.97 -23.34 -11.61
CA TYR A 204 -6.19 -22.56 -11.84
C TYR A 204 -6.83 -22.89 -13.18
N LEU A 205 -6.05 -23.04 -14.26
CA LEU A 205 -6.56 -23.37 -15.59
C LEU A 205 -7.20 -24.77 -15.64
N ASN A 206 -6.71 -25.71 -14.86
CA ASN A 206 -7.21 -27.09 -14.79
C ASN A 206 -8.42 -27.27 -13.85
N LEU A 207 -8.91 -26.21 -13.21
CA LEU A 207 -10.12 -26.28 -12.39
C LEU A 207 -11.33 -26.65 -13.27
N PRO A 208 -12.10 -27.69 -12.91
CA PRO A 208 -13.20 -28.20 -13.74
C PRO A 208 -14.38 -27.22 -13.81
N ASN A 209 -14.63 -26.47 -12.74
CA ASN A 209 -15.68 -25.45 -12.67
C ASN A 209 -15.13 -24.19 -12.03
N LYS A 210 -14.84 -23.17 -12.85
CA LYS A 210 -14.32 -21.87 -12.41
C LYS A 210 -15.39 -20.95 -11.84
N GLU A 211 -16.67 -21.26 -12.10
CA GLU A 211 -17.84 -20.46 -11.68
C GLU A 211 -18.52 -21.05 -10.44
N ALA A 212 -17.92 -22.09 -9.81
CA ALA A 212 -18.46 -22.68 -8.60
C ALA A 212 -18.55 -21.62 -7.49
N LEU A 213 -19.77 -21.35 -7.03
CA LEU A 213 -20.01 -20.41 -5.94
C LEU A 213 -19.59 -21.02 -4.59
N GLY A 214 -19.03 -20.17 -3.71
CA GLY A 214 -18.64 -20.61 -2.37
C GLY A 214 -17.80 -19.60 -1.63
N THR A 215 -17.08 -20.08 -0.61
CA THR A 215 -16.11 -19.25 0.11
C THR A 215 -14.80 -19.26 -0.67
N GLY A 216 -14.37 -18.11 -1.18
CA GLY A 216 -13.16 -17.97 -1.98
C GLY A 216 -11.89 -18.14 -1.16
N LEU A 217 -11.46 -19.38 -0.92
CA LEU A 217 -10.28 -19.70 -0.10
C LEU A 217 -9.01 -19.96 -0.91
N GLN A 218 -9.10 -19.91 -2.21
CA GLN A 218 -7.95 -20.08 -3.11
C GLN A 218 -7.90 -18.93 -4.10
N TYR A 219 -6.71 -18.57 -4.53
CA TYR A 219 -6.53 -17.50 -5.49
C TYR A 219 -5.37 -17.78 -6.44
N TRP A 220 -5.47 -17.24 -7.65
CA TRP A 220 -4.36 -17.10 -8.59
C TRP A 220 -4.11 -15.61 -8.84
N PHE A 221 -2.87 -15.17 -8.64
CA PHE A 221 -2.44 -13.81 -8.94
C PHE A 221 -1.85 -13.76 -10.36
N ASP A 222 -2.54 -13.08 -11.26
CA ASP A 222 -2.18 -12.93 -12.66
C ASP A 222 -1.36 -11.65 -12.83
N LYS A 223 -0.04 -11.82 -13.01
CA LYS A 223 0.96 -10.74 -13.11
C LYS A 223 0.96 -10.14 -14.52
N GLN A 224 -0.09 -9.43 -14.88
CA GLN A 224 -0.16 -8.65 -16.12
C GLN A 224 0.28 -7.20 -15.87
N ILE A 225 0.33 -6.35 -16.93
CA ILE A 225 0.55 -4.89 -16.79
C ILE A 225 -0.48 -4.29 -15.82
N GLN A 226 -1.73 -4.72 -15.92
CA GLN A 226 -2.77 -4.48 -14.94
C GLN A 226 -3.00 -5.79 -14.18
N PRO A 227 -2.44 -5.95 -12.96
CA PRO A 227 -2.53 -7.21 -12.24
C PRO A 227 -3.95 -7.55 -11.84
N VAL A 228 -4.28 -8.84 -11.83
CA VAL A 228 -5.61 -9.35 -11.48
C VAL A 228 -5.48 -10.48 -10.47
N ILE A 229 -6.21 -10.39 -9.36
CA ILE A 229 -6.41 -11.54 -8.48
C ILE A 229 -7.67 -12.29 -8.91
N ARG A 230 -7.53 -13.60 -9.16
CA ARG A 230 -8.63 -14.49 -9.49
C ARG A 230 -8.91 -15.41 -8.31
N ILE A 231 -10.12 -15.37 -7.81
CA ILE A 231 -10.53 -16.08 -6.60
C ILE A 231 -11.34 -17.33 -6.99
N TRP A 232 -11.03 -18.43 -6.38
CA TRP A 232 -11.79 -19.67 -6.49
C TRP A 232 -12.04 -20.26 -5.07
N GLN A 233 -13.24 -20.63 -4.74
CA GLN A 233 -14.53 -20.51 -5.42
C GLN A 233 -14.98 -19.05 -5.55
N VAL A 234 -15.90 -18.80 -6.49
CA VAL A 234 -16.46 -17.47 -6.70
C VAL A 234 -17.22 -17.02 -5.44
N PRO A 235 -16.93 -15.86 -4.87
CA PRO A 235 -17.57 -15.38 -3.66
C PRO A 235 -19.10 -15.31 -3.79
N ASN A 236 -19.81 -15.74 -2.77
CA ASN A 236 -21.27 -15.63 -2.65
C ASN A 236 -21.72 -14.68 -1.54
N ASP A 237 -20.79 -14.06 -0.85
CA ASP A 237 -21.01 -13.17 0.30
C ASP A 237 -20.52 -11.75 -0.02
N ALA A 238 -21.43 -10.78 -0.08
CA ALA A 238 -21.13 -9.37 -0.32
C ALA A 238 -20.50 -8.65 0.89
N THR A 239 -20.54 -9.28 2.07
CA THR A 239 -20.00 -8.70 3.30
C THR A 239 -18.57 -9.12 3.59
N ALA A 240 -18.03 -10.04 2.78
CA ALA A 240 -16.66 -10.48 2.88
C ALA A 240 -15.71 -9.58 2.09
N GLN A 241 -14.45 -9.61 2.49
CA GLN A 241 -13.36 -8.92 1.79
C GLN A 241 -12.11 -9.78 1.73
N VAL A 242 -11.25 -9.50 0.77
CA VAL A 242 -9.88 -10.01 0.77
C VAL A 242 -8.94 -8.95 1.32
N VAL A 243 -8.19 -9.32 2.34
CA VAL A 243 -7.07 -8.53 2.84
C VAL A 243 -5.81 -9.03 2.15
N ALA A 244 -5.27 -8.23 1.25
CA ALA A 244 -4.10 -8.54 0.44
C ALA A 244 -2.87 -7.78 0.95
N TRP A 245 -1.80 -8.49 1.27
CA TRP A 245 -0.48 -7.92 1.50
C TRP A 245 0.30 -7.98 0.19
N THR A 246 0.52 -6.83 -0.39
CA THR A 246 1.09 -6.69 -1.73
C THR A 246 2.44 -6.04 -1.69
N HIS A 247 3.37 -6.53 -2.51
CA HIS A 247 4.58 -5.83 -2.85
C HIS A 247 4.27 -4.87 -3.99
N VAL A 248 4.61 -3.61 -3.82
CA VAL A 248 4.31 -2.56 -4.80
C VAL A 248 5.60 -1.90 -5.29
N HIS A 249 5.54 -1.34 -6.50
CA HIS A 249 6.62 -0.49 -6.98
C HIS A 249 6.80 0.73 -6.08
N ILE A 250 8.05 1.17 -5.93
CA ILE A 250 8.36 2.48 -5.35
C ILE A 250 7.70 3.53 -6.24
N GLN A 251 7.10 4.54 -5.62
CA GLN A 251 6.36 5.57 -6.33
C GLN A 251 7.20 6.25 -7.42
N ASP A 252 6.60 6.44 -8.59
CA ASP A 252 7.22 7.09 -9.73
C ASP A 252 7.67 8.53 -9.41
N VAL A 253 8.78 8.91 -10.01
CA VAL A 253 9.39 10.24 -9.93
C VAL A 253 8.68 11.20 -10.92
N GLY A 254 7.36 11.38 -10.76
CA GLY A 254 6.53 12.14 -11.69
C GLY A 254 6.92 13.62 -11.83
N SER A 255 7.44 14.26 -10.78
CA SER A 255 7.84 15.67 -10.75
C SER A 255 9.10 15.88 -9.93
N LEU A 256 9.93 16.85 -10.32
CA LEU A 256 11.16 17.22 -9.61
C LEU A 256 10.91 17.71 -8.17
N THR A 257 9.73 18.25 -7.91
CA THR A 257 9.33 18.76 -6.59
C THR A 257 8.67 17.69 -5.70
N ASN A 258 8.46 16.47 -6.22
CA ASN A 258 7.89 15.38 -5.45
C ASN A 258 8.89 14.88 -4.41
N THR A 259 8.35 14.49 -3.25
CA THR A 259 9.12 13.78 -2.23
C THR A 259 9.03 12.29 -2.54
N LEU A 260 10.16 11.59 -2.54
CA LEU A 260 10.17 10.15 -2.72
C LEU A 260 9.58 9.43 -1.49
N ALA A 261 8.76 8.45 -1.74
CA ALA A 261 8.20 7.58 -0.70
C ALA A 261 9.23 6.52 -0.23
N ILE A 262 10.42 6.98 0.14
CA ILE A 262 11.54 6.14 0.59
C ILE A 262 11.87 6.51 2.04
N PRO A 263 12.06 5.55 2.95
CA PRO A 263 12.51 5.82 4.30
C PRO A 263 13.87 6.52 4.32
N THR A 264 14.09 7.39 5.29
CA THR A 264 15.34 8.18 5.43
C THR A 264 16.61 7.32 5.46
N ARG A 265 16.51 6.08 5.98
CA ARG A 265 17.62 5.12 5.99
C ARG A 265 18.08 4.67 4.59
N TRP A 266 17.23 4.83 3.57
CA TRP A 266 17.52 4.50 2.17
C TRP A 266 18.14 5.66 1.39
N TYR A 267 18.10 6.90 1.88
CA TYR A 267 18.60 8.07 1.14
C TYR A 267 20.05 7.94 0.71
N GLN A 268 20.94 7.42 1.57
CA GLN A 268 22.35 7.25 1.19
C GLN A 268 22.49 6.18 0.07
N ALA A 269 21.77 5.07 0.19
CA ALA A 269 21.79 4.03 -0.86
C ALA A 269 21.29 4.59 -2.19
N THR A 270 20.20 5.38 -2.18
CA THR A 270 19.64 6.01 -3.38
C THR A 270 20.60 7.03 -3.99
N ILE A 271 21.21 7.91 -3.17
CA ILE A 271 22.16 8.92 -3.65
C ILE A 271 23.40 8.28 -4.29
N PHE A 272 23.97 7.26 -3.66
CA PHE A 272 25.16 6.60 -4.20
C PHE A 272 24.81 5.66 -5.37
N GLY A 273 23.66 4.98 -5.34
CA GLY A 273 23.17 4.16 -6.46
C GLY A 273 22.91 5.00 -7.70
N LEU A 274 22.23 6.13 -7.56
CA LEU A 274 22.03 7.06 -8.66
C LEU A 274 23.38 7.64 -9.16
N ALA A 275 24.28 8.05 -8.25
CA ALA A 275 25.58 8.57 -8.63
C ALA A 275 26.42 7.57 -9.43
N GLN A 276 26.34 6.28 -9.07
CA GLN A 276 26.97 5.18 -9.80
C GLN A 276 26.49 5.07 -11.24
N LEU A 277 25.18 5.20 -11.47
CA LEU A 277 24.57 5.10 -12.80
C LEU A 277 24.87 6.33 -13.68
N ILE A 278 24.79 7.53 -13.11
CA ILE A 278 24.97 8.76 -13.89
C ILE A 278 26.43 9.12 -14.14
N CYS A 279 27.37 8.69 -13.30
CA CYS A 279 28.76 9.09 -13.42
C CYS A 279 29.37 8.76 -14.80
N PRO A 280 29.15 7.57 -15.40
CA PRO A 280 29.67 7.26 -16.75
C PRO A 280 29.04 8.10 -17.87
N GLU A 281 27.85 8.66 -17.65
CA GLU A 281 27.09 9.46 -18.64
C GLU A 281 27.50 10.94 -18.61
N LEU A 282 28.14 11.39 -17.54
CA LEU A 282 28.61 12.75 -17.41
C LEU A 282 29.92 12.96 -18.19
N PRO A 283 30.20 14.19 -18.65
CA PRO A 283 31.44 14.49 -19.40
C PRO A 283 32.70 14.07 -18.66
N ALA A 284 33.53 13.22 -19.30
CA ALA A 284 34.70 12.61 -18.68
C ALA A 284 35.76 13.64 -18.20
N ASP A 285 35.82 14.82 -18.79
CA ASP A 285 36.70 15.91 -18.40
C ASP A 285 36.34 16.54 -17.04
N LYS A 286 35.12 16.33 -16.59
CA LYS A 286 34.59 16.84 -15.30
C LYS A 286 34.69 15.83 -14.17
N ILE A 287 34.98 14.56 -14.47
CA ILE A 287 34.99 13.48 -13.48
C ILE A 287 36.42 13.24 -12.99
N PRO A 288 36.68 13.28 -11.67
CA PRO A 288 37.99 12.94 -11.13
C PRO A 288 38.38 11.48 -11.42
N PRO A 289 39.67 11.19 -11.75
CA PRO A 289 40.12 9.82 -11.95
C PRO A 289 39.82 8.91 -10.75
N GLY A 290 39.41 7.64 -11.02
CA GLY A 290 39.07 6.66 -9.97
C GLY A 290 37.72 6.91 -9.27
N ARG A 291 36.97 7.92 -9.69
CA ARG A 291 35.69 8.26 -9.05
C ARG A 291 34.66 7.17 -9.25
N GLN A 292 34.59 6.54 -10.42
CA GLN A 292 33.66 5.49 -10.72
C GLN A 292 33.86 4.27 -9.80
N GLU A 293 35.07 3.78 -9.68
CA GLU A 293 35.40 2.64 -8.78
C GLU A 293 35.05 2.92 -7.32
N TRP A 294 35.30 4.16 -6.88
CA TRP A 294 34.91 4.56 -5.55
C TRP A 294 33.39 4.59 -5.37
N LEU A 295 32.63 5.10 -6.36
CA LEU A 295 31.17 5.10 -6.34
C LEU A 295 30.59 3.71 -6.31
N ASP A 296 31.15 2.76 -7.11
CA ASP A 296 30.73 1.37 -7.13
C ASP A 296 30.85 0.72 -5.75
N ALA A 297 31.98 0.95 -5.08
CA ALA A 297 32.21 0.43 -3.74
C ALA A 297 31.24 1.07 -2.71
N GLN A 298 31.00 2.38 -2.79
CA GLN A 298 30.10 3.07 -1.86
C GLN A 298 28.64 2.70 -2.11
N ALA A 299 28.20 2.61 -3.37
CA ALA A 299 26.83 2.22 -3.72
C ALA A 299 26.50 0.82 -3.17
N LYS A 300 27.40 -0.14 -3.37
CA LYS A 300 27.27 -1.49 -2.82
C LYS A 300 27.21 -1.48 -1.30
N PHE A 301 28.11 -0.76 -0.64
CA PHE A 301 28.16 -0.68 0.83
C PHE A 301 26.86 -0.13 1.42
N TYR A 302 26.37 1.01 0.89
CA TYR A 302 25.15 1.62 1.42
C TYR A 302 23.89 0.83 1.07
N LEU A 303 23.86 0.16 -0.08
CA LEU A 303 22.75 -0.71 -0.46
C LEU A 303 22.67 -1.92 0.47
N GLU A 304 23.77 -2.60 0.74
CA GLU A 304 23.83 -3.72 1.69
C GLU A 304 23.39 -3.28 3.09
N ARG A 305 23.88 -2.13 3.55
CA ARG A 305 23.50 -1.58 4.86
C ARG A 305 22.02 -1.23 4.94
N ALA A 306 21.43 -0.70 3.87
CA ALA A 306 19.98 -0.42 3.81
C ALA A 306 19.16 -1.70 3.86
N LYS A 307 19.56 -2.73 3.08
CA LYS A 307 18.94 -4.07 3.08
C LYS A 307 19.05 -4.76 4.43
N ASP A 308 20.18 -4.65 5.12
CA ASP A 308 20.32 -5.20 6.47
C ASP A 308 19.35 -4.56 7.47
N GLY A 309 19.08 -3.27 7.32
CA GLY A 309 18.08 -2.56 8.13
C GLY A 309 16.62 -2.93 7.82
N GLU A 310 16.37 -3.59 6.69
CA GLU A 310 15.03 -4.09 6.27
C GLU A 310 14.80 -5.55 6.66
N ARG A 311 15.78 -6.25 7.23
CA ARG A 311 15.57 -7.64 7.63
C ARG A 311 14.49 -7.72 8.70
N ASP A 312 13.49 -8.55 8.44
CA ASP A 312 12.49 -8.91 9.45
C ASP A 312 13.19 -9.66 10.59
N GLY A 313 13.21 -9.03 11.77
CA GLY A 313 13.78 -9.63 12.98
C GLY A 313 12.94 -10.76 13.58
N SER A 314 11.87 -11.16 12.91
CA SER A 314 11.00 -12.26 13.36
C SER A 314 11.78 -13.57 13.39
N PRO A 315 11.81 -14.30 14.51
CA PRO A 315 12.49 -15.59 14.56
C PRO A 315 11.79 -16.57 13.61
N THR A 316 12.51 -17.07 12.62
CA THR A 316 12.02 -18.12 11.72
C THR A 316 11.86 -19.42 12.53
N ARG A 317 10.65 -19.66 13.06
CA ARG A 317 10.36 -20.88 13.78
C ARG A 317 9.88 -21.94 12.79
N ILE A 318 10.78 -22.86 12.42
CA ILE A 318 10.42 -24.05 11.66
C ILE A 318 9.75 -25.02 12.63
N ILE A 319 8.43 -25.12 12.58
CA ILE A 319 7.69 -26.13 13.30
C ILE A 319 7.47 -27.31 12.35
N PRO A 320 8.04 -28.50 12.62
CA PRO A 320 7.77 -29.67 11.81
C PRO A 320 6.27 -29.99 11.83
N ASN A 321 5.67 -30.18 10.67
CA ASN A 321 4.28 -30.62 10.59
C ASN A 321 4.19 -32.09 10.92
N LEU A 322 3.97 -32.42 12.20
CA LEU A 322 3.88 -33.80 12.71
C LEU A 322 2.48 -34.41 12.53
N ARG A 323 1.48 -33.66 12.04
CA ARG A 323 0.10 -34.16 11.86
C ARG A 323 -0.02 -35.46 11.04
N PRO A 324 0.81 -35.71 10.00
CA PRO A 324 0.74 -37.00 9.28
C PRO A 324 1.23 -38.21 10.07
N TYR A 325 1.96 -38.00 11.17
CA TYR A 325 2.62 -39.07 11.93
C TYR A 325 1.93 -39.40 13.29
N THR A 326 0.91 -38.64 13.63
CA THR A 326 0.08 -38.91 14.82
C THR A 326 -1.27 -39.47 14.38
N ARG A 327 -1.38 -40.78 14.27
CA ARG A 327 -2.63 -41.54 14.28
C ARG A 327 -2.88 -42.08 15.65
#